data_429fa1234d70c2167ea2b13ba34c4aab
#
_entry.id   429fa1234d70c2167ea2b13ba34c4aab
#
_cell.length_a   1.000
_cell.length_b   1.000
_cell.length_c   1.000
_cell.angle_alpha   90.00
_cell.angle_beta   90.00
_cell.angle_gamma   90.00
#
_symmetry.space_group_name_H-M   'P 1'
#
loop_
_entity.id
_entity.type
_entity.pdbx_description
1 polymer ?
#
loop_
_entity_poly.entity_id
_entity_poly.type
_entity_poly.pdbx_seq_one_letter_code
_entity_poly.pdbx_strand_id
1 'polypeptide(L)'
;MIKFDMPFVPLIIKSTIIAIVLATIGFFLYPELGMEQLTAQRIFSYAILAGVILGAILINTRLSIKLSSNKIESIFVGNLAFKASAGALRELFEEYGEVHAVRLMTDRATRRPRGYAFVEMDASDAKQAIAALNGTEFYGRELKVNVAHERKSQ
;
A
#
# COMPACT_ATOMS: atom_id res chain seq x y z
N MET A 1 24.63 -9.42 16.71
CA MET A 1 24.13 -8.07 17.01
C MET A 1 22.94 -7.84 16.07
N ILE A 2 21.74 -8.15 16.54
CA ILE A 2 20.50 -8.12 15.72
C ILE A 2 20.04 -6.67 15.68
N LYS A 3 20.15 -6.02 14.52
CA LYS A 3 19.52 -4.72 14.28
C LYS A 3 18.02 -4.94 14.20
N PHE A 4 17.32 -4.56 15.25
CA PHE A 4 15.86 -4.46 15.26
C PHE A 4 15.48 -3.13 14.57
N ASP A 5 15.46 -3.15 13.24
CA ASP A 5 14.87 -2.06 12.45
C ASP A 5 13.35 -2.18 12.56
N MET A 6 12.79 -1.56 13.61
CA MET A 6 11.34 -1.42 13.76
C MET A 6 10.89 -0.16 13.02
N PRO A 7 10.29 -0.24 11.83
CA PRO A 7 9.80 0.93 11.08
C PRO A 7 8.66 1.66 11.78
N PHE A 8 8.18 1.11 12.92
CA PHE A 8 7.10 1.67 13.74
C PHE A 8 7.53 2.73 14.76
N VAL A 9 8.83 2.77 15.11
CA VAL A 9 9.35 3.71 16.11
C VAL A 9 9.06 5.18 15.76
N PRO A 10 9.31 5.66 14.52
CA PRO A 10 9.05 7.07 14.19
C PRO A 10 7.55 7.42 14.22
N LEU A 11 6.68 6.45 14.04
CA LEU A 11 5.24 6.65 14.06
C LEU A 11 4.68 6.74 15.49
N ILE A 12 5.17 5.88 16.38
CA ILE A 12 4.83 5.91 17.81
C ILE A 12 5.28 7.24 18.39
N ILE A 13 6.48 7.71 18.07
CA ILE A 13 7.00 9.00 18.52
C ILE A 13 6.11 10.14 18.02
N LYS A 14 5.68 10.14 16.75
CA LYS A 14 4.78 11.17 16.23
C LYS A 14 3.42 11.17 16.92
N SER A 15 2.83 10.02 17.18
CA SER A 15 1.53 9.92 17.85
C SER A 15 1.61 10.35 19.33
N THR A 16 2.69 10.04 20.02
CA THR A 16 2.91 10.50 21.41
C THR A 16 3.10 12.00 21.49
N ILE A 17 3.84 12.59 20.55
CA ILE A 17 4.02 14.05 20.48
C ILE A 17 2.66 14.74 20.25
N ILE A 18 1.85 14.27 19.33
CA ILE A 18 0.51 14.82 19.07
C ILE A 18 -0.39 14.70 20.31
N ALA A 19 -0.36 13.57 21.00
CA ALA A 19 -1.13 13.36 22.23
C ALA A 19 -0.72 14.33 23.34
N ILE A 20 0.58 14.57 23.53
CA ILE A 20 1.11 15.53 24.51
C ILE A 20 0.69 16.96 24.15
N VAL A 21 0.77 17.34 22.87
CA VAL A 21 0.37 18.67 22.41
C VAL A 21 -1.13 18.90 22.64
N LEU A 22 -1.99 17.92 22.32
CA LEU A 22 -3.42 18.01 22.55
C LEU A 22 -3.77 18.07 24.04
N ALA A 23 -3.06 17.31 24.88
CA ALA A 23 -3.25 17.36 26.34
C ALA A 23 -2.86 18.70 26.93
N THR A 24 -1.76 19.32 26.47
CA THR A 24 -1.34 20.65 26.93
C THR A 24 -2.30 21.74 26.48
N ILE A 25 -2.79 21.69 25.23
CA ILE A 25 -3.80 22.62 24.73
C ILE A 25 -5.10 22.49 25.56
N GLY A 26 -5.56 21.26 25.83
CA GLY A 26 -6.74 21.00 26.65
C GLY A 26 -6.59 21.54 28.09
N PHE A 27 -5.40 21.39 28.67
CA PHE A 27 -5.10 21.91 29.99
C PHE A 27 -5.17 23.44 30.07
N PHE A 28 -4.65 24.14 29.05
CA PHE A 28 -4.70 25.61 29.00
C PHE A 28 -6.08 26.17 28.68
N LEU A 29 -6.89 25.45 27.86
CA LEU A 29 -8.24 25.87 27.52
C LEU A 29 -9.27 25.55 28.61
N TYR A 30 -8.93 24.69 29.57
CA TYR A 30 -9.83 24.24 30.62
C TYR A 30 -10.48 25.40 31.42
N PRO A 31 -9.74 26.41 31.96
CA PRO A 31 -10.32 27.51 32.68
C PRO A 31 -11.17 28.46 31.82
N GLU A 32 -10.78 28.66 30.55
CA GLU A 32 -11.48 29.56 29.62
C GLU A 32 -12.87 29.02 29.21
N LEU A 33 -13.06 27.70 29.20
CA LEU A 33 -14.30 27.04 28.85
C LEU A 33 -15.32 26.99 29.99
N GLY A 34 -15.02 27.57 31.15
CA GLY A 34 -15.94 27.61 32.32
C GLY A 34 -16.27 26.22 32.87
N MET A 35 -15.40 25.24 32.66
CA MET A 35 -15.60 23.84 33.04
C MET A 35 -15.33 23.56 34.53
N GLU A 36 -15.19 24.59 35.34
CA GLU A 36 -14.94 24.49 36.80
C GLU A 36 -16.04 23.75 37.56
N GLN A 37 -17.26 23.69 36.98
CA GLN A 37 -18.42 22.98 37.56
C GLN A 37 -18.35 21.45 37.33
N LEU A 38 -17.44 20.97 36.51
CA LEU A 38 -17.29 19.53 36.25
C LEU A 38 -16.40 18.93 37.32
N THR A 39 -16.94 17.98 38.08
CA THR A 39 -16.12 17.21 39.05
C THR A 39 -14.94 16.57 38.34
N ALA A 40 -13.73 16.61 38.94
CA ALA A 40 -12.50 16.03 38.38
C ALA A 40 -12.70 14.58 37.87
N GLN A 41 -13.58 13.83 38.53
CA GLN A 41 -13.94 12.46 38.16
C GLN A 41 -14.64 12.36 36.78
N ARG A 42 -15.51 13.32 36.42
CA ARG A 42 -16.20 13.34 35.12
C ARG A 42 -15.24 13.72 34.00
N ILE A 43 -14.36 14.68 34.24
CA ILE A 43 -13.34 15.10 33.27
C ILE A 43 -12.41 13.91 32.93
N PHE A 44 -11.98 13.20 33.97
CA PHE A 44 -11.11 12.00 33.78
C PHE A 44 -11.82 10.91 32.97
N SER A 45 -13.10 10.68 33.23
CA SER A 45 -13.90 9.70 32.47
C SER A 45 -14.05 10.07 30.99
N TYR A 46 -14.31 11.35 30.70
CA TYR A 46 -14.41 11.81 29.29
C TYR A 46 -13.06 11.76 28.56
N ALA A 47 -11.95 12.07 29.24
CA ALA A 47 -10.63 11.98 28.66
C ALA A 47 -10.25 10.55 28.29
N ILE A 48 -10.57 9.56 29.14
CA ILE A 48 -10.37 8.14 28.84
C ILE A 48 -11.23 7.72 27.65
N LEU A 49 -12.50 8.07 27.63
CA LEU A 49 -13.43 7.73 26.55
C LEU A 49 -12.94 8.31 25.20
N ALA A 50 -12.55 9.56 25.17
CA ALA A 50 -11.99 10.21 23.99
C ALA A 50 -10.70 9.52 23.51
N GLY A 51 -9.80 9.17 24.43
CA GLY A 51 -8.57 8.45 24.14
C GLY A 51 -8.81 7.07 23.52
N VAL A 52 -9.78 6.32 24.05
CA VAL A 52 -10.16 5.00 23.51
C VAL A 52 -10.76 5.12 22.12
N ILE A 53 -11.67 6.09 21.89
CA ILE A 53 -12.28 6.31 20.57
C ILE A 53 -11.22 6.73 19.54
N LEU A 54 -10.35 7.67 19.90
CA LEU A 54 -9.27 8.13 19.01
C LEU A 54 -8.30 6.98 18.69
N GLY A 55 -7.93 6.19 19.69
CA GLY A 55 -7.10 5.00 19.53
C GLY A 55 -7.74 3.96 18.61
N ALA A 56 -9.02 3.69 18.77
CA ALA A 56 -9.77 2.76 17.92
C ALA A 56 -9.84 3.24 16.46
N ILE A 57 -10.06 4.53 16.22
CA ILE A 57 -10.06 5.13 14.88
C ILE A 57 -8.68 5.01 14.24
N LEU A 58 -7.62 5.33 14.97
CA LEU A 58 -6.25 5.25 14.47
C LEU A 58 -5.83 3.82 14.15
N ILE A 59 -6.22 2.85 14.97
CA ILE A 59 -5.96 1.43 14.71
C ILE A 59 -6.73 0.97 13.48
N ASN A 60 -8.01 1.33 13.35
CA ASN A 60 -8.84 0.90 12.24
C ASN A 60 -8.35 1.45 10.89
N THR A 61 -7.97 2.72 10.83
CA THR A 61 -7.36 3.32 9.62
C THR A 61 -6.04 2.67 9.25
N ARG A 62 -5.25 2.19 10.24
CA ARG A 62 -3.97 1.52 10.00
C ARG A 62 -4.11 0.07 9.62
N LEU A 63 -5.11 -0.64 10.15
CA LEU A 63 -5.36 -2.03 9.80
C LEU A 63 -5.76 -2.17 8.33
N SER A 64 -6.54 -1.22 7.80
CA SER A 64 -6.91 -1.19 6.38
C SER A 64 -5.73 -0.99 5.43
N ILE A 65 -4.66 -0.31 5.87
CA ILE A 65 -3.47 -0.06 5.05
C ILE A 65 -2.48 -1.24 5.10
N LYS A 66 -2.49 -2.08 6.13
CA LYS A 66 -1.45 -3.10 6.36
C LYS A 66 -1.88 -4.55 6.13
N LEU A 67 -3.11 -4.80 5.72
CA LEU A 67 -3.55 -6.12 5.24
C LEU A 67 -3.24 -6.33 3.75
N SER A 68 -2.46 -5.42 3.13
CA SER A 68 -1.79 -5.71 1.88
C SER A 68 -0.72 -6.77 2.19
N SER A 69 -1.08 -7.99 1.90
CA SER A 69 -0.21 -9.16 2.01
C SER A 69 1.11 -8.86 1.31
N ASN A 70 2.24 -9.01 1.98
CA ASN A 70 3.60 -9.01 1.40
C ASN A 70 3.79 -10.19 0.40
N LYS A 71 2.70 -10.70 -0.16
CA LYS A 71 2.72 -11.75 -1.17
C LYS A 71 2.92 -11.08 -2.52
N ILE A 72 4.10 -11.25 -3.08
CA ILE A 72 4.39 -10.87 -4.46
C ILE A 72 3.62 -11.83 -5.38
N GLU A 73 2.88 -11.26 -6.31
CA GLU A 73 2.16 -12.00 -7.34
C GLU A 73 2.77 -11.70 -8.71
N SER A 74 2.93 -12.76 -9.50
CA SER A 74 3.42 -12.65 -10.87
C SER A 74 2.23 -12.51 -11.81
N ILE A 75 2.24 -11.50 -12.66
CA ILE A 75 1.22 -11.18 -13.64
C ILE A 75 1.74 -11.54 -15.03
N PHE A 76 0.97 -12.28 -15.79
CA PHE A 76 1.24 -12.54 -17.20
C PHE A 76 0.63 -11.43 -18.05
N VAL A 77 1.45 -10.82 -18.90
CA VAL A 77 1.03 -9.80 -19.86
C VAL A 77 1.31 -10.29 -21.27
N GLY A 78 0.26 -10.65 -21.98
CA GLY A 78 0.32 -11.17 -23.34
C GLY A 78 -0.13 -10.16 -24.39
N ASN A 79 0.07 -10.52 -25.65
CA ASN A 79 -0.24 -9.71 -26.83
C ASN A 79 0.49 -8.36 -26.87
N LEU A 80 1.70 -8.31 -26.28
CA LEU A 80 2.54 -7.12 -26.30
C LEU A 80 3.03 -6.78 -27.71
N ALA A 81 3.02 -5.49 -28.01
CA ALA A 81 3.67 -4.99 -29.21
C ALA A 81 5.19 -5.22 -29.13
N PHE A 82 5.83 -5.58 -30.24
CA PHE A 82 7.29 -5.83 -30.27
C PHE A 82 8.13 -4.57 -29.93
N LYS A 83 7.55 -3.40 -30.08
CA LYS A 83 8.16 -2.11 -29.71
C LYS A 83 8.01 -1.75 -28.21
N ALA A 84 7.21 -2.50 -27.46
CA ALA A 84 7.05 -2.27 -26.03
C ALA A 84 8.35 -2.58 -25.27
N SER A 85 8.82 -1.64 -24.46
CA SER A 85 9.97 -1.81 -23.59
C SER A 85 9.57 -2.25 -22.19
N ALA A 86 10.52 -2.81 -21.43
CA ALA A 86 10.30 -3.14 -20.03
C ALA A 86 10.03 -1.87 -19.18
N GLY A 87 10.65 -0.74 -19.53
CA GLY A 87 10.43 0.55 -18.85
C GLY A 87 9.01 1.05 -19.05
N ALA A 88 8.52 1.09 -20.31
CA ALA A 88 7.16 1.52 -20.60
C ALA A 88 6.10 0.62 -19.95
N LEU A 89 6.38 -0.70 -19.85
CA LEU A 89 5.49 -1.61 -19.16
C LEU A 89 5.52 -1.39 -17.65
N ARG A 90 6.68 -1.09 -17.07
CA ARG A 90 6.83 -0.74 -15.66
C ARG A 90 6.01 0.52 -15.33
N GLU A 91 6.17 1.60 -16.09
CA GLU A 91 5.42 2.85 -15.89
C GLU A 91 3.91 2.62 -15.93
N LEU A 92 3.40 1.81 -16.85
CA LEU A 92 1.99 1.48 -16.95
C LEU A 92 1.47 0.76 -15.69
N PHE A 93 2.24 -0.16 -15.12
CA PHE A 93 1.84 -0.92 -13.94
C PHE A 93 2.08 -0.14 -12.63
N GLU A 94 3.05 0.79 -12.59
CA GLU A 94 3.33 1.65 -11.44
C GLU A 94 2.17 2.61 -11.11
N GLU A 95 1.26 2.88 -12.06
CA GLU A 95 0.01 3.60 -11.79
C GLU A 95 -0.92 2.87 -10.81
N TYR A 96 -0.75 1.56 -10.66
CA TYR A 96 -1.59 0.69 -9.81
C TYR A 96 -0.90 0.24 -8.51
N GLY A 97 0.42 0.39 -8.39
CA GLY A 97 1.19 0.02 -7.22
C GLY A 97 2.67 -0.19 -7.50
N GLU A 98 3.42 -0.60 -6.49
CA GLU A 98 4.86 -0.82 -6.60
C GLU A 98 5.17 -2.04 -7.48
N VAL A 99 5.99 -1.83 -8.52
CA VAL A 99 6.46 -2.88 -9.43
C VAL A 99 7.85 -3.35 -9.03
N HIS A 100 7.95 -4.57 -8.52
CA HIS A 100 9.22 -5.17 -8.08
C HIS A 100 10.10 -5.59 -9.26
N ALA A 101 9.50 -6.28 -10.24
CA ALA A 101 10.24 -6.72 -11.43
C ALA A 101 9.39 -6.72 -12.69
N VAL A 102 10.03 -6.47 -13.84
CA VAL A 102 9.45 -6.65 -15.17
C VAL A 102 10.40 -7.49 -16.02
N ARG A 103 9.87 -8.59 -16.56
CA ARG A 103 10.64 -9.53 -17.39
C ARG A 103 9.99 -9.66 -18.76
N LEU A 104 10.53 -8.96 -19.75
CA LEU A 104 10.15 -9.18 -21.16
C LEU A 104 10.74 -10.50 -21.64
N MET A 105 9.89 -11.32 -22.23
CA MET A 105 10.30 -12.60 -22.76
C MET A 105 10.80 -12.47 -24.20
N THR A 106 12.04 -12.89 -24.42
CA THR A 106 12.68 -12.89 -25.73
C THR A 106 13.02 -14.32 -26.14
N ASP A 107 13.06 -14.57 -27.42
CA ASP A 107 13.54 -15.82 -27.98
C ASP A 107 15.05 -15.91 -27.78
N ARG A 108 15.53 -17.06 -27.27
CA ARG A 108 16.96 -17.25 -26.94
C ARG A 108 17.88 -17.27 -28.15
N ALA A 109 17.39 -17.77 -29.28
CA ALA A 109 18.18 -17.92 -30.50
C ALA A 109 18.20 -16.62 -31.32
N THR A 110 17.03 -16.00 -31.50
CA THR A 110 16.87 -14.83 -32.38
C THR A 110 16.91 -13.50 -31.65
N ARG A 111 16.88 -13.50 -30.30
CA ARG A 111 16.79 -12.31 -29.44
C ARG A 111 15.54 -11.44 -29.69
N ARG A 112 14.57 -11.92 -30.48
CA ARG A 112 13.37 -11.20 -30.78
C ARG A 112 12.36 -11.27 -29.63
N PRO A 113 11.58 -10.19 -29.37
CA PRO A 113 10.51 -10.22 -28.39
C PRO A 113 9.47 -11.29 -28.72
N ARG A 114 9.04 -12.06 -27.72
CA ARG A 114 7.99 -13.09 -27.89
C ARG A 114 6.56 -12.54 -27.77
N GLY A 115 6.42 -11.23 -27.51
CA GLY A 115 5.11 -10.58 -27.39
C GLY A 115 4.42 -10.85 -26.06
N TYR A 116 5.15 -11.23 -25.00
CA TYR A 116 4.64 -11.35 -23.64
C TYR A 116 5.70 -11.04 -22.60
N ALA A 117 5.25 -10.70 -21.39
CA ALA A 117 6.08 -10.37 -20.25
C ALA A 117 5.48 -10.92 -18.96
N PHE A 118 6.29 -10.92 -17.91
CA PHE A 118 5.87 -11.11 -16.52
C PHE A 118 6.17 -9.84 -15.73
N VAL A 119 5.20 -9.43 -14.91
CA VAL A 119 5.32 -8.29 -13.99
C VAL A 119 5.11 -8.83 -12.58
N GLU A 120 6.01 -8.49 -11.66
CA GLU A 120 5.92 -8.87 -10.25
C GLU A 120 5.56 -7.62 -9.43
N MET A 121 4.46 -7.68 -8.69
CA MET A 121 3.98 -6.62 -7.81
C MET A 121 3.20 -7.21 -6.62
N ASP A 122 2.83 -6.39 -5.67
CA ASP A 122 2.07 -6.84 -4.51
C ASP A 122 0.70 -7.39 -4.91
N ALA A 123 0.26 -8.49 -4.29
CA ALA A 123 -0.96 -9.21 -4.69
C ALA A 123 -2.26 -8.37 -4.62
N SER A 124 -2.32 -7.36 -3.74
CA SER A 124 -3.44 -6.42 -3.68
C SER A 124 -3.51 -5.55 -4.92
N ASP A 125 -2.37 -5.03 -5.34
CA ASP A 125 -2.22 -4.09 -6.45
C ASP A 125 -2.31 -4.83 -7.79
N ALA A 126 -1.76 -6.05 -7.83
CA ALA A 126 -1.86 -6.97 -8.96
C ALA A 126 -3.31 -7.21 -9.40
N LYS A 127 -4.23 -7.40 -8.44
CA LYS A 127 -5.66 -7.58 -8.75
C LYS A 127 -6.28 -6.36 -9.40
N GLN A 128 -5.92 -5.16 -8.91
CA GLN A 128 -6.41 -3.89 -9.47
C GLN A 128 -5.83 -3.67 -10.87
N ALA A 129 -4.53 -3.88 -11.05
CA ALA A 129 -3.86 -3.76 -12.34
C ALA A 129 -4.44 -4.72 -13.38
N ILE A 130 -4.67 -6.00 -13.02
CA ILE A 130 -5.29 -6.99 -13.91
C ILE A 130 -6.69 -6.54 -14.33
N ALA A 131 -7.53 -6.11 -13.39
CA ALA A 131 -8.90 -5.70 -13.69
C ALA A 131 -8.95 -4.44 -14.58
N ALA A 132 -8.02 -3.52 -14.41
CA ALA A 132 -7.98 -2.28 -15.16
C ALA A 132 -7.31 -2.43 -16.54
N LEU A 133 -6.23 -3.21 -16.63
CA LEU A 133 -5.39 -3.27 -17.84
C LEU A 133 -5.77 -4.40 -18.80
N ASN A 134 -6.52 -5.40 -18.35
CA ASN A 134 -6.94 -6.48 -19.25
C ASN A 134 -7.93 -5.96 -20.30
N GLY A 135 -7.59 -6.11 -21.57
CA GLY A 135 -8.40 -5.61 -22.68
C GLY A 135 -8.10 -4.15 -23.07
N THR A 136 -7.19 -3.45 -22.36
CA THR A 136 -6.80 -2.09 -22.74
C THR A 136 -5.81 -2.09 -23.90
N GLU A 137 -5.83 -1.01 -24.68
CA GLU A 137 -4.89 -0.83 -25.77
C GLU A 137 -3.56 -0.28 -25.30
N PHE A 138 -2.47 -0.96 -25.67
CA PHE A 138 -1.10 -0.52 -25.40
C PHE A 138 -0.25 -0.66 -26.67
N TYR A 139 0.28 0.45 -27.15
CA TYR A 139 1.02 0.53 -28.42
C TYR A 139 0.28 -0.04 -29.64
N GLY A 140 -1.06 0.13 -29.70
CA GLY A 140 -1.88 -0.33 -30.81
C GLY A 140 -2.25 -1.81 -30.73
N ARG A 141 -2.11 -2.46 -29.55
CA ARG A 141 -2.53 -3.84 -29.31
C ARG A 141 -3.27 -3.97 -27.99
N GLU A 142 -4.34 -4.75 -28.01
CA GLU A 142 -5.12 -5.06 -26.82
C GLU A 142 -4.33 -6.01 -25.91
N LEU A 143 -4.08 -5.59 -24.66
CA LEU A 143 -3.35 -6.39 -23.67
C LEU A 143 -4.20 -7.57 -23.18
N LYS A 144 -3.53 -8.71 -22.94
CA LYS A 144 -4.09 -9.85 -22.20
C LYS A 144 -3.38 -9.96 -20.87
N VAL A 145 -4.04 -9.48 -19.81
CA VAL A 145 -3.44 -9.42 -18.46
C VAL A 145 -4.14 -10.42 -17.54
N ASN A 146 -3.38 -11.36 -16.98
CA ASN A 146 -3.89 -12.40 -16.08
C ASN A 146 -2.86 -12.73 -15.01
N VAL A 147 -3.29 -13.38 -13.92
CA VAL A 147 -2.37 -13.98 -12.95
C VAL A 147 -1.51 -15.02 -13.64
N ALA A 148 -0.20 -14.96 -13.44
CA ALA A 148 0.70 -15.97 -13.97
C ALA A 148 0.55 -17.26 -13.16
N HIS A 149 0.15 -18.36 -13.83
CA HIS A 149 0.16 -19.66 -13.22
C HIS A 149 1.60 -20.18 -13.19
N GLU A 150 2.19 -20.36 -12.00
CA GLU A 150 3.44 -21.09 -11.87
C GLU A 150 3.26 -22.49 -12.44
N ARG A 151 3.97 -22.81 -13.54
CA ARG A 151 4.18 -24.19 -13.91
C ARG A 151 5.00 -24.83 -12.79
N LYS A 152 4.38 -25.64 -11.95
CA LYS A 152 5.13 -26.57 -11.10
C LYS A 152 6.05 -27.35 -12.02
N SER A 153 7.36 -27.09 -11.90
CA SER A 153 8.38 -27.94 -12.52
C SER A 153 8.26 -29.30 -11.86
N GLN A 154 7.76 -30.28 -12.62
CA GLN A 154 7.88 -31.70 -12.31
C GLN A 154 9.32 -32.12 -12.54
#